data_93e1931eed3f8242d53b7962497ed25f
#
_entry.id   93e1931eed3f8242d53b7962497ed25f
#
_cell.length_a   1.000
_cell.length_b   1.000
_cell.length_c   1.000
_cell.angle_alpha   90.00
_cell.angle_beta   90.00
_cell.angle_gamma   90.00
#
_symmetry.space_group_name_H-M   'P 1'
#
loop_
_entity.id
_entity.type
_entity.pdbx_description
1 polymer ?
#
loop_
_entity_poly.entity_id
_entity_poly.type
_entity_poly.pdbx_seq_one_letter_code
_entity_poly.pdbx_strand_id
1 'polypeptide(L)'
;MFIGHFAPAFLARGISEDAPRLGVLFIGAQLTDWALFTLTLGGIERLRIVPGITAMNPLDLYYMPYTHSLLGTALWAIGFAALIWLGTRSLVAASWAAFVVASHWVLDLLVHRPDLTLAGGAEKYGLGLWNFPIVAIPLELGLLLLAYGFYIARTKGPLLPPLILLAALLLFQALNWFGSEPEHAGASFSATAFLAFGILTVLAFWVQSTRWHKNHVGLAVGSVQR
;
A
#
# COMPACT_ATOMS: atom_id res chain seq x y z
N MET A 1 -0.65 9.13 0.35
CA MET A 1 0.56 8.67 -0.41
C MET A 1 0.08 7.63 -1.40
N PHE A 2 0.81 7.30 -2.51
CA PHE A 2 0.33 6.22 -3.38
C PHE A 2 1.30 5.03 -3.38
N ILE A 3 2.38 5.07 -4.17
CA ILE A 3 3.30 3.91 -4.24
C ILE A 3 4.11 3.70 -2.95
N GLY A 4 4.27 4.73 -2.14
CA GLY A 4 4.90 4.63 -0.83
C GLY A 4 4.22 3.63 0.11
N HIS A 5 2.91 3.42 -0.01
CA HIS A 5 2.16 2.42 0.78
C HIS A 5 2.61 0.98 0.51
N PHE A 6 3.23 0.69 -0.62
CA PHE A 6 3.76 -0.65 -0.90
C PHE A 6 5.13 -0.92 -0.24
N ALA A 7 5.82 0.11 0.27
CA ALA A 7 7.11 -0.07 0.93
C ALA A 7 7.03 -1.03 2.15
N PRO A 8 6.07 -0.91 3.08
CA PRO A 8 5.91 -1.87 4.18
C PRO A 8 5.67 -3.31 3.72
N ALA A 9 5.00 -3.54 2.57
CA ALA A 9 4.78 -4.87 2.01
C ALA A 9 6.10 -5.51 1.54
N PHE A 10 6.96 -4.76 0.84
CA PHE A 10 8.30 -5.22 0.45
C PHE A 10 9.18 -5.49 1.67
N LEU A 11 9.15 -4.60 2.68
CA LEU A 11 9.90 -4.78 3.92
C LEU A 11 9.46 -6.03 4.67
N ALA A 12 8.16 -6.20 4.91
CA ALA A 12 7.61 -7.37 5.59
C ALA A 12 8.06 -8.67 4.93
N ARG A 13 7.91 -8.74 3.60
CA ARG A 13 8.32 -9.94 2.84
C ARG A 13 9.82 -10.12 2.73
N GLY A 14 10.61 -9.05 2.76
CA GLY A 14 12.07 -9.10 2.81
C GLY A 14 12.62 -9.52 4.17
N ILE A 15 11.95 -9.16 5.27
CA ILE A 15 12.36 -9.50 6.64
C ILE A 15 11.97 -10.94 6.99
N SER A 16 10.75 -11.36 6.67
CA SER A 16 10.19 -12.63 7.13
C SER A 16 9.65 -13.46 5.96
N GLU A 17 10.10 -14.73 5.90
CA GLU A 17 9.54 -15.72 4.99
C GLU A 17 8.14 -16.19 5.42
N ASP A 18 7.81 -16.04 6.71
CA ASP A 18 6.49 -16.31 7.28
C ASP A 18 5.47 -15.19 7.04
N ALA A 19 5.92 -14.02 6.55
CA ALA A 19 5.01 -12.96 6.14
C ALA A 19 4.12 -13.45 4.97
N PRO A 20 2.87 -12.96 4.86
CA PRO A 20 1.99 -13.31 3.74
C PRO A 20 2.67 -13.09 2.39
N ARG A 21 2.16 -13.76 1.35
CA ARG A 21 2.63 -13.57 -0.03
C ARG A 21 2.59 -12.10 -0.42
N LEU A 22 3.56 -11.66 -1.24
CA LEU A 22 3.71 -10.24 -1.61
C LEU A 22 2.40 -9.65 -2.17
N GLY A 23 1.68 -10.38 -3.03
CA GLY A 23 0.38 -9.93 -3.55
C GLY A 23 -0.68 -9.74 -2.47
N VAL A 24 -0.70 -10.59 -1.43
CA VAL A 24 -1.59 -10.44 -0.27
C VAL A 24 -1.23 -9.18 0.53
N LEU A 25 0.07 -8.91 0.72
CA LEU A 25 0.54 -7.70 1.38
C LEU A 25 0.25 -6.45 0.55
N PHE A 26 0.24 -6.54 -0.79
CA PHE A 26 -0.17 -5.44 -1.68
C PHE A 26 -1.66 -5.12 -1.52
N ILE A 27 -2.52 -6.13 -1.37
CA ILE A 27 -3.93 -5.90 -0.99
C ILE A 27 -3.99 -5.16 0.35
N GLY A 28 -3.24 -5.62 1.36
CA GLY A 28 -3.20 -4.99 2.68
C GLY A 28 -2.70 -3.55 2.65
N ALA A 29 -1.67 -3.26 1.85
CA ALA A 29 -1.08 -1.92 1.72
C ALA A 29 -2.08 -0.88 1.21
N GLN A 30 -3.01 -1.28 0.35
CA GLN A 30 -4.05 -0.43 -0.24
C GLN A 30 -5.45 -0.74 0.29
N LEU A 31 -5.59 -1.53 1.36
CA LEU A 31 -6.89 -1.99 1.83
C LEU A 31 -7.83 -0.84 2.21
N THR A 32 -7.29 0.18 2.88
CA THR A 32 -8.04 1.39 3.24
C THR A 32 -8.49 2.17 2.01
N ASP A 33 -7.69 2.24 0.96
CA ASP A 33 -8.05 2.89 -0.31
C ASP A 33 -9.07 2.06 -1.11
N TRP A 34 -8.92 0.72 -1.18
CA TRP A 34 -9.95 -0.15 -1.74
C TRP A 34 -11.29 0.10 -1.06
N ALA A 35 -11.29 0.20 0.29
CA ALA A 35 -12.48 0.48 1.07
C ALA A 35 -13.00 1.90 0.83
N LEU A 36 -12.12 2.93 0.80
CA LEU A 36 -12.48 4.33 0.53
C LEU A 36 -13.27 4.46 -0.78
N PHE A 37 -12.70 3.97 -1.88
CA PHE A 37 -13.37 4.07 -3.18
C PHE A 37 -14.68 3.27 -3.23
N THR A 38 -14.74 2.11 -2.55
CA THR A 38 -15.98 1.33 -2.44
C THR A 38 -17.05 2.08 -1.64
N LEU A 39 -16.69 2.63 -0.47
CA LEU A 39 -17.61 3.38 0.39
C LEU A 39 -18.03 4.72 -0.23
N THR A 40 -17.15 5.33 -1.02
CA THR A 40 -17.46 6.55 -1.77
C THR A 40 -18.48 6.28 -2.88
N LEU A 41 -18.33 5.18 -3.63
CA LEU A 41 -19.34 4.75 -4.61
C LEU A 41 -20.69 4.45 -3.97
N GLY A 42 -20.70 3.94 -2.73
CA GLY A 42 -21.90 3.72 -1.93
C GLY A 42 -22.46 4.98 -1.26
N GLY A 43 -21.81 6.15 -1.41
CA GLY A 43 -22.22 7.41 -0.78
C GLY A 43 -22.02 7.46 0.75
N ILE A 44 -21.32 6.47 1.33
CA ILE A 44 -21.05 6.35 2.78
C ILE A 44 -19.90 7.28 3.18
N GLU A 45 -18.80 7.25 2.44
CA GLU A 45 -17.70 8.21 2.55
C GLU A 45 -17.73 9.19 1.38
N ARG A 46 -17.06 10.33 1.53
CA ARG A 46 -17.18 11.41 0.56
C ARG A 46 -15.84 12.07 0.32
N LEU A 47 -15.48 12.19 -0.94
CA LEU A 47 -14.35 12.93 -1.43
C LEU A 47 -14.77 13.80 -2.63
N ARG A 48 -14.01 14.82 -2.94
CA ARG A 48 -14.22 15.67 -4.11
C ARG A 48 -12.88 16.11 -4.69
N ILE A 49 -12.91 16.55 -5.94
CA ILE A 49 -11.75 17.13 -6.61
C ILE A 49 -11.82 18.64 -6.40
N VAL A 50 -10.76 19.21 -5.85
CA VAL A 50 -10.57 20.65 -5.63
C VAL A 50 -9.19 21.03 -6.17
N PRO A 51 -9.12 21.51 -7.43
CA PRO A 51 -7.85 21.91 -8.03
C PRO A 51 -7.09 22.90 -7.15
N GLY A 52 -5.80 22.65 -6.93
CA GLY A 52 -4.94 23.53 -6.15
C GLY A 52 -5.12 23.45 -4.63
N ILE A 53 -5.90 22.50 -4.09
CA ILE A 53 -6.06 22.33 -2.64
C ILE A 53 -4.74 21.92 -1.95
N THR A 54 -3.88 21.21 -2.69
CA THR A 54 -2.45 21.03 -2.40
C THR A 54 -1.64 21.17 -3.68
N ALA A 55 -0.31 21.27 -3.58
CA ALA A 55 0.55 21.39 -4.75
C ALA A 55 0.64 20.10 -5.60
N MET A 56 0.33 18.93 -5.02
CA MET A 56 0.54 17.63 -5.66
C MET A 56 -0.73 16.80 -5.86
N ASN A 57 -1.81 17.12 -5.14
CA ASN A 57 -2.99 16.27 -5.13
C ASN A 57 -4.26 17.13 -4.98
N PRO A 58 -5.24 17.05 -5.91
CA PRO A 58 -6.47 17.81 -5.87
C PRO A 58 -7.56 17.18 -4.98
N LEU A 59 -7.29 16.06 -4.30
CA LEU A 59 -8.29 15.34 -3.50
C LEU A 59 -8.59 16.08 -2.20
N ASP A 60 -9.86 16.41 -1.99
CA ASP A 60 -10.40 16.83 -0.71
C ASP A 60 -11.18 15.68 -0.07
N LEU A 61 -10.56 15.03 0.88
CA LEU A 61 -11.06 13.88 1.62
C LEU A 61 -11.85 14.37 2.85
N TYR A 62 -12.92 15.10 2.61
CA TYR A 62 -13.61 15.86 3.65
C TYR A 62 -14.44 15.02 4.63
N TYR A 63 -14.84 13.78 4.24
CA TYR A 63 -15.59 12.87 5.10
C TYR A 63 -15.21 11.40 4.84
N MET A 64 -14.30 10.87 5.65
CA MET A 64 -13.77 9.49 5.54
C MET A 64 -13.48 8.88 6.93
N PRO A 65 -14.51 8.78 7.81
CA PRO A 65 -14.32 8.33 9.19
C PRO A 65 -14.04 6.83 9.30
N TYR A 66 -14.40 6.03 8.31
CA TYR A 66 -14.31 4.56 8.37
C TYR A 66 -13.02 4.02 7.77
N THR A 67 -12.42 4.72 6.81
CA THR A 67 -11.19 4.26 6.14
C THR A 67 -9.95 5.01 6.61
N HIS A 68 -9.97 6.35 6.63
CA HIS A 68 -8.83 7.20 6.91
C HIS A 68 -8.86 7.86 8.30
N SER A 69 -9.61 7.30 9.25
CA SER A 69 -9.36 7.55 10.67
C SER A 69 -8.39 6.51 11.22
N LEU A 70 -7.64 6.87 12.26
CA LEU A 70 -6.75 5.94 12.96
C LEU A 70 -7.51 4.72 13.48
N LEU A 71 -8.68 4.94 14.09
CA LEU A 71 -9.56 3.87 14.57
C LEU A 71 -10.05 2.99 13.42
N GLY A 72 -10.52 3.60 12.32
CA GLY A 72 -10.97 2.87 11.12
C GLY A 72 -9.86 2.01 10.55
N THR A 73 -8.68 2.60 10.31
CA THR A 73 -7.51 1.85 9.83
C THR A 73 -7.10 0.71 10.78
N ALA A 74 -7.16 0.94 12.11
CA ALA A 74 -6.89 -0.11 13.09
C ALA A 74 -7.90 -1.27 12.99
N LEU A 75 -9.18 -0.98 12.80
CA LEU A 75 -10.21 -2.02 12.60
C LEU A 75 -10.00 -2.79 11.30
N TRP A 76 -9.64 -2.12 10.19
CA TRP A 76 -9.26 -2.78 8.94
C TRP A 76 -8.02 -3.67 9.13
N ALA A 77 -7.01 -3.19 9.87
CA ALA A 77 -5.79 -3.96 10.17
C ALA A 77 -6.10 -5.22 10.99
N ILE A 78 -6.95 -5.10 12.03
CA ILE A 78 -7.38 -6.23 12.85
C ILE A 78 -8.19 -7.22 12.02
N GLY A 79 -9.15 -6.74 11.22
CA GLY A 79 -9.97 -7.58 10.34
C GLY A 79 -9.14 -8.36 9.33
N PHE A 80 -8.19 -7.67 8.67
CA PHE A 80 -7.30 -8.30 7.71
C PHE A 80 -6.36 -9.32 8.37
N ALA A 81 -5.78 -8.99 9.53
CA ALA A 81 -4.97 -9.90 10.33
C ALA A 81 -5.76 -11.15 10.76
N ALA A 82 -7.01 -10.98 11.19
CA ALA A 82 -7.88 -12.10 11.54
C ALA A 82 -8.14 -13.03 10.34
N LEU A 83 -8.41 -12.50 9.16
CA LEU A 83 -8.57 -13.28 7.93
C LEU A 83 -7.29 -14.07 7.60
N ILE A 84 -6.11 -13.42 7.69
CA ILE A 84 -4.84 -14.08 7.47
C ILE A 84 -4.58 -15.17 8.50
N TRP A 85 -4.87 -14.91 9.79
CA TRP A 85 -4.72 -15.91 10.84
C TRP A 85 -5.67 -17.10 10.64
N LEU A 86 -6.92 -16.87 10.29
CA LEU A 86 -7.88 -17.94 10.00
C LEU A 86 -7.41 -18.85 8.85
N GLY A 87 -6.84 -18.26 7.80
CA GLY A 87 -6.34 -19.01 6.64
C GLY A 87 -5.00 -19.70 6.86
N THR A 88 -4.10 -19.12 7.67
CA THR A 88 -2.72 -19.61 7.81
C THR A 88 -2.42 -20.24 9.15
N ARG A 89 -3.21 -19.93 10.19
CA ARG A 89 -2.97 -20.26 11.61
C ARG A 89 -1.63 -19.73 12.14
N SER A 90 -1.03 -18.76 11.45
CA SER A 90 0.23 -18.12 11.81
C SER A 90 -0.01 -16.72 12.39
N LEU A 91 0.36 -16.52 13.66
CA LEU A 91 0.34 -15.20 14.29
C LEU A 91 1.38 -14.27 13.66
N VAL A 92 2.51 -14.81 13.22
CA VAL A 92 3.56 -14.02 12.54
C VAL A 92 3.02 -13.45 11.23
N ALA A 93 2.36 -14.29 10.41
CA ALA A 93 1.74 -13.81 9.17
C ALA A 93 0.66 -12.75 9.44
N ALA A 94 -0.21 -12.97 10.45
CA ALA A 94 -1.24 -12.03 10.86
C ALA A 94 -0.67 -10.70 11.35
N SER A 95 0.41 -10.73 12.14
CA SER A 95 1.07 -9.51 12.64
C SER A 95 1.66 -8.68 11.51
N TRP A 96 2.30 -9.32 10.52
CA TRP A 96 2.80 -8.61 9.33
C TRP A 96 1.67 -8.02 8.49
N ALA A 97 0.56 -8.75 8.35
CA ALA A 97 -0.63 -8.24 7.66
C ALA A 97 -1.20 -7.00 8.37
N ALA A 98 -1.35 -7.06 9.71
CA ALA A 98 -1.80 -5.90 10.51
C ALA A 98 -0.86 -4.70 10.36
N PHE A 99 0.45 -4.92 10.46
CA PHE A 99 1.47 -3.88 10.32
C PHE A 99 1.37 -3.17 8.97
N VAL A 100 1.24 -3.93 7.87
CA VAL A 100 1.15 -3.35 6.52
C VAL A 100 -0.11 -2.50 6.37
N VAL A 101 -1.26 -2.95 6.86
CA VAL A 101 -2.49 -2.13 6.84
C VAL A 101 -2.36 -0.89 7.74
N ALA A 102 -1.88 -1.07 8.97
CA ALA A 102 -1.77 0.03 9.93
C ALA A 102 -0.77 1.12 9.47
N SER A 103 0.28 0.74 8.75
CA SER A 103 1.27 1.68 8.20
C SER A 103 0.66 2.68 7.21
N HIS A 104 -0.48 2.35 6.58
CA HIS A 104 -1.17 3.23 5.65
C HIS A 104 -1.49 4.59 6.29
N TRP A 105 -2.17 4.60 7.44
CA TRP A 105 -2.53 5.85 8.12
C TRP A 105 -1.31 6.68 8.53
N VAL A 106 -0.22 6.01 8.97
CA VAL A 106 1.02 6.69 9.37
C VAL A 106 1.69 7.36 8.17
N LEU A 107 1.71 6.69 7.02
CA LEU A 107 2.29 7.24 5.79
C LEU A 107 1.43 8.39 5.24
N ASP A 108 0.12 8.27 5.35
CA ASP A 108 -0.79 9.34 4.96
C ASP A 108 -0.69 10.56 5.88
N LEU A 109 -0.47 10.37 7.17
CA LEU A 109 -0.24 11.47 8.11
C LEU A 109 0.89 12.38 7.66
N LEU A 110 1.92 11.83 6.99
CA LEU A 110 3.05 12.62 6.48
C LEU A 110 2.62 13.53 5.32
N VAL A 111 1.85 13.01 4.38
CA VAL A 111 1.60 13.70 3.10
C VAL A 111 0.30 14.48 3.05
N HIS A 112 -0.73 13.99 3.73
CA HIS A 112 -2.04 14.64 3.75
C HIS A 112 -1.97 16.02 4.41
N ARG A 113 -2.75 16.96 3.87
CA ARG A 113 -3.15 18.16 4.62
C ARG A 113 -3.96 17.73 5.85
N PRO A 114 -4.27 18.60 6.82
CA PRO A 114 -5.12 18.25 7.96
C PRO A 114 -6.55 17.85 7.54
N ASP A 115 -6.72 16.58 7.12
CA ASP A 115 -7.99 15.96 6.74
C ASP A 115 -8.21 14.57 7.33
N LEU A 116 -7.17 13.92 7.87
CA LEU A 116 -7.26 12.68 8.62
C LEU A 116 -7.85 12.89 10.02
N THR A 117 -8.46 11.86 10.59
CA THR A 117 -9.03 11.91 11.95
C THR A 117 -8.49 10.78 12.84
N LEU A 118 -8.64 10.91 14.17
CA LEU A 118 -8.37 9.79 15.07
C LEU A 118 -9.54 8.79 15.09
N ALA A 119 -10.76 9.27 15.14
CA ALA A 119 -11.96 8.42 15.24
C ALA A 119 -13.19 9.02 14.52
N GLY A 120 -13.00 9.76 13.44
CA GLY A 120 -14.08 10.39 12.67
C GLY A 120 -14.61 11.71 13.26
N GLY A 121 -13.94 12.30 14.25
CA GLY A 121 -14.31 13.58 14.87
C GLY A 121 -13.99 14.82 14.01
N ALA A 122 -14.25 16.01 14.57
CA ALA A 122 -14.00 17.28 13.91
C ALA A 122 -12.51 17.66 13.84
N GLU A 123 -11.70 17.15 14.77
CA GLU A 123 -10.27 17.40 14.77
C GLU A 123 -9.60 16.67 13.61
N LYS A 124 -8.76 17.39 12.88
CA LYS A 124 -8.09 16.91 11.67
C LYS A 124 -6.57 16.96 11.83
N TYR A 125 -5.91 15.95 11.30
CA TYR A 125 -4.48 15.74 11.38
C TYR A 125 -3.88 15.56 9.98
N GLY A 126 -2.61 15.94 9.81
CA GLY A 126 -1.84 15.79 8.58
C GLY A 126 -0.68 16.77 8.57
N LEU A 127 0.50 16.33 8.11
CA LEU A 127 1.70 17.18 8.07
C LEU A 127 1.83 17.97 6.75
N GLY A 128 1.00 17.66 5.75
CA GLY A 128 0.84 18.48 4.55
C GLY A 128 2.00 18.41 3.56
N LEU A 129 2.78 17.33 3.52
CA LEU A 129 3.92 17.24 2.59
C LEU A 129 3.53 17.32 1.11
N TRP A 130 2.26 17.07 0.74
CA TRP A 130 1.77 17.33 -0.62
C TRP A 130 1.86 18.80 -1.06
N ASN A 131 2.09 19.72 -0.12
CA ASN A 131 2.39 21.12 -0.45
C ASN A 131 3.89 21.37 -0.72
N PHE A 132 4.74 20.37 -0.50
CA PHE A 132 6.19 20.46 -0.66
C PHE A 132 6.73 19.37 -1.58
N PRO A 133 6.50 19.45 -2.92
CA PRO A 133 6.90 18.42 -3.88
C PRO A 133 8.37 18.02 -3.81
N ILE A 134 9.25 19.00 -3.54
CA ILE A 134 10.69 18.78 -3.39
C ILE A 134 11.05 17.83 -2.23
N VAL A 135 10.17 17.67 -1.25
CA VAL A 135 10.32 16.74 -0.12
C VAL A 135 9.50 15.47 -0.32
N ALA A 136 8.23 15.63 -0.73
CA ALA A 136 7.29 14.52 -0.84
C ALA A 136 7.70 13.51 -1.93
N ILE A 137 8.17 13.99 -3.09
CA ILE A 137 8.59 13.12 -4.21
C ILE A 137 9.81 12.26 -3.80
N PRO A 138 10.94 12.83 -3.32
CA PRO A 138 12.07 12.02 -2.88
C PRO A 138 11.73 11.09 -1.70
N LEU A 139 10.85 11.51 -0.78
CA LEU A 139 10.42 10.68 0.34
C LEU A 139 9.68 9.43 -0.17
N GLU A 140 8.67 9.61 -1.02
CA GLU A 140 7.87 8.51 -1.54
C GLU A 140 8.68 7.54 -2.39
N LEU A 141 9.50 8.06 -3.31
CA LEU A 141 10.42 7.25 -4.12
C LEU A 141 11.47 6.56 -3.25
N GLY A 142 12.04 7.26 -2.27
CA GLY A 142 13.05 6.71 -1.37
C GLY A 142 12.49 5.55 -0.55
N LEU A 143 11.32 5.70 0.05
CA LEU A 143 10.64 4.64 0.80
C LEU A 143 10.44 3.41 -0.07
N LEU A 144 9.88 3.59 -1.28
CA LEU A 144 9.64 2.48 -2.20
C LEU A 144 10.95 1.81 -2.63
N LEU A 145 11.91 2.58 -3.14
CA LEU A 145 13.13 2.02 -3.74
C LEU A 145 14.02 1.34 -2.70
N LEU A 146 14.11 1.88 -1.49
CA LEU A 146 14.85 1.24 -0.38
C LEU A 146 14.20 -0.07 0.04
N ALA A 147 12.87 -0.09 0.22
CA ALA A 147 12.14 -1.31 0.58
C ALA A 147 12.17 -2.36 -0.53
N TYR A 148 12.00 -1.95 -1.79
CA TYR A 148 12.14 -2.82 -2.96
C TYR A 148 13.56 -3.40 -3.07
N GLY A 149 14.59 -2.55 -2.98
CA GLY A 149 15.99 -2.99 -3.02
C GLY A 149 16.33 -3.97 -1.90
N PHE A 150 15.82 -3.71 -0.70
CA PHE A 150 15.94 -4.63 0.43
C PHE A 150 15.28 -5.99 0.12
N TYR A 151 14.03 -5.99 -0.40
CA TYR A 151 13.34 -7.22 -0.80
C TYR A 151 14.15 -8.01 -1.85
N ILE A 152 14.68 -7.35 -2.88
CA ILE A 152 15.54 -7.97 -3.90
C ILE A 152 16.81 -8.55 -3.29
N ALA A 153 17.45 -7.82 -2.36
CA ALA A 153 18.65 -8.29 -1.67
C ALA A 153 18.40 -9.53 -0.79
N ARG A 154 17.19 -9.69 -0.24
CA ARG A 154 16.82 -10.79 0.65
C ARG A 154 16.24 -12.02 -0.07
N THR A 155 15.89 -11.87 -1.35
CA THR A 155 15.26 -12.94 -2.15
C THR A 155 16.10 -13.35 -3.35
N LYS A 156 15.85 -14.56 -3.89
CA LYS A 156 16.46 -15.11 -5.11
C LYS A 156 15.37 -15.38 -6.14
N GLY A 157 15.74 -15.35 -7.42
CA GLY A 157 14.87 -15.65 -8.56
C GLY A 157 15.13 -14.71 -9.73
N PRO A 158 14.44 -14.88 -10.86
CA PRO A 158 14.58 -14.02 -12.02
C PRO A 158 14.28 -12.56 -11.66
N LEU A 159 15.00 -11.62 -12.29
CA LEU A 159 14.84 -10.19 -12.04
C LEU A 159 13.74 -9.55 -12.90
N LEU A 160 13.36 -10.18 -14.01
CA LEU A 160 12.36 -9.60 -14.93
C LEU A 160 11.01 -9.32 -14.26
N PRO A 161 10.39 -10.27 -13.50
CA PRO A 161 9.11 -9.98 -12.84
C PRO A 161 9.16 -8.79 -11.87
N PRO A 162 10.12 -8.69 -10.93
CA PRO A 162 10.17 -7.55 -10.04
C PRO A 162 10.52 -6.23 -10.75
N LEU A 163 11.30 -6.25 -11.84
CA LEU A 163 11.55 -5.05 -12.64
C LEU A 163 10.29 -4.55 -13.35
N ILE A 164 9.45 -5.46 -13.87
CA ILE A 164 8.15 -5.10 -14.45
C ILE A 164 7.22 -4.52 -13.38
N LEU A 165 7.17 -5.11 -12.19
CA LEU A 165 6.39 -4.55 -11.08
C LEU A 165 6.89 -3.15 -10.69
N LEU A 166 8.21 -2.95 -10.59
CA LEU A 166 8.78 -1.63 -10.29
C LEU A 166 8.46 -0.62 -11.39
N ALA A 167 8.60 -1.00 -12.66
CA ALA A 167 8.25 -0.14 -13.78
C ALA A 167 6.76 0.25 -13.77
N ALA A 168 5.87 -0.68 -13.45
CA ALA A 168 4.44 -0.40 -13.31
C ALA A 168 4.14 0.56 -12.14
N LEU A 169 4.77 0.35 -10.96
CA LEU A 169 4.67 1.25 -9.82
C LEU A 169 5.09 2.68 -10.19
N LEU A 170 6.26 2.83 -10.82
CA LEU A 170 6.77 4.14 -11.23
C LEU A 170 5.91 4.78 -12.33
N LEU A 171 5.40 3.99 -13.28
CA LEU A 171 4.49 4.49 -14.32
C LEU A 171 3.19 5.03 -13.72
N PHE A 172 2.52 4.25 -12.87
CA PHE A 172 1.29 4.70 -12.23
C PHE A 172 1.53 5.90 -11.32
N GLN A 173 2.67 5.98 -10.65
CA GLN A 173 3.03 7.16 -9.88
C GLN A 173 3.28 8.38 -10.76
N ALA A 174 3.95 8.22 -11.89
CA ALA A 174 4.14 9.31 -12.84
C ALA A 174 2.79 9.82 -13.39
N LEU A 175 1.87 8.90 -13.70
CA LEU A 175 0.51 9.26 -14.11
C LEU A 175 -0.26 9.97 -12.98
N ASN A 176 -0.06 9.56 -11.73
CA ASN A 176 -0.69 10.20 -10.56
C ASN A 176 -0.14 11.62 -10.32
N TRP A 177 1.14 11.88 -10.58
CA TRP A 177 1.74 13.20 -10.36
C TRP A 177 1.60 14.16 -11.53
N PHE A 178 1.66 13.63 -12.77
CA PHE A 178 1.80 14.42 -13.99
C PHE A 178 0.68 14.19 -15.00
N GLY A 179 -0.24 13.28 -14.69
CA GLY A 179 -1.42 13.04 -15.52
C GLY A 179 -2.42 14.19 -15.42
N SER A 180 -3.43 14.19 -16.28
CA SER A 180 -4.54 15.15 -16.18
C SER A 180 -5.32 14.93 -14.88
N GLU A 181 -5.60 16.01 -14.16
CA GLU A 181 -6.45 15.95 -12.99
C GLU A 181 -7.86 15.44 -13.38
N PRO A 182 -8.45 14.55 -12.57
CA PRO A 182 -9.82 14.12 -12.79
C PRO A 182 -10.78 15.29 -12.57
N GLU A 183 -11.78 15.41 -13.41
CA GLU A 183 -12.79 16.47 -13.26
C GLU A 183 -13.72 16.24 -12.08
N HIS A 184 -14.03 14.97 -11.79
CA HIS A 184 -14.97 14.57 -10.74
C HIS A 184 -14.52 13.30 -10.03
N ALA A 185 -14.79 13.24 -8.72
CA ALA A 185 -14.60 12.07 -7.89
C ALA A 185 -15.77 11.08 -8.05
N GLY A 186 -15.92 10.53 -9.24
CA GLY A 186 -17.02 9.63 -9.60
C GLY A 186 -16.63 8.19 -9.85
N ALA A 187 -17.53 7.41 -10.47
CA ALA A 187 -17.31 5.99 -10.73
C ALA A 187 -16.10 5.72 -11.64
N SER A 188 -15.83 6.59 -12.63
CA SER A 188 -14.66 6.45 -13.51
C SER A 188 -13.35 6.61 -12.75
N PHE A 189 -13.28 7.58 -11.84
CA PHE A 189 -12.12 7.80 -10.98
C PHE A 189 -11.85 6.58 -10.07
N SER A 190 -12.90 6.07 -9.40
CA SER A 190 -12.80 4.87 -8.57
C SER A 190 -12.39 3.63 -9.39
N ALA A 191 -12.93 3.47 -10.60
CA ALA A 191 -12.59 2.37 -11.50
C ALA A 191 -11.11 2.41 -11.92
N THR A 192 -10.57 3.61 -12.19
CA THR A 192 -9.14 3.80 -12.51
C THR A 192 -8.25 3.39 -11.33
N ALA A 193 -8.61 3.79 -10.10
CA ALA A 193 -7.90 3.39 -8.89
C ALA A 193 -7.93 1.87 -8.69
N PHE A 194 -9.10 1.25 -8.79
CA PHE A 194 -9.24 -0.22 -8.69
C PHE A 194 -8.44 -0.96 -9.76
N LEU A 195 -8.42 -0.47 -10.99
CA LEU A 195 -7.61 -1.06 -12.07
C LEU A 195 -6.13 -0.99 -11.75
N ALA A 196 -5.63 0.16 -11.30
CA ALA A 196 -4.22 0.33 -10.92
C ALA A 196 -3.84 -0.60 -9.77
N PHE A 197 -4.62 -0.61 -8.68
CA PHE A 197 -4.40 -1.50 -7.53
C PHE A 197 -4.46 -2.98 -7.94
N GLY A 198 -5.41 -3.36 -8.78
CA GLY A 198 -5.57 -4.72 -9.30
C GLY A 198 -4.36 -5.18 -10.11
N ILE A 199 -3.89 -4.36 -11.06
CA ILE A 199 -2.70 -4.65 -11.87
C ILE A 199 -1.47 -4.81 -10.97
N LEU A 200 -1.23 -3.88 -10.05
CA LEU A 200 -0.08 -3.95 -9.14
C LEU A 200 -0.14 -5.19 -8.25
N THR A 201 -1.33 -5.55 -7.76
CA THR A 201 -1.55 -6.76 -6.96
C THR A 201 -1.26 -8.04 -7.76
N VAL A 202 -1.75 -8.15 -9.00
CA VAL A 202 -1.49 -9.30 -9.88
C VAL A 202 0.01 -9.41 -10.18
N LEU A 203 0.68 -8.31 -10.49
CA LEU A 203 2.14 -8.30 -10.70
C LEU A 203 2.89 -8.71 -9.43
N ALA A 204 2.45 -8.30 -8.24
CA ALA A 204 3.06 -8.72 -6.99
C ALA A 204 2.89 -10.22 -6.71
N PHE A 205 1.74 -10.83 -7.05
CA PHE A 205 1.56 -12.29 -7.03
C PHE A 205 2.49 -13.00 -8.02
N TRP A 206 2.67 -12.45 -9.22
CA TRP A 206 3.61 -13.00 -10.19
C TRP A 206 5.06 -12.92 -9.68
N VAL A 207 5.49 -11.79 -9.13
CA VAL A 207 6.81 -11.67 -8.49
C VAL A 207 7.00 -12.74 -7.43
N GLN A 208 6.04 -12.90 -6.51
CA GLN A 208 6.11 -13.87 -5.43
C GLN A 208 6.17 -15.32 -5.94
N SER A 209 5.54 -15.65 -7.07
CA SER A 209 5.57 -17.00 -7.64
C SER A 209 6.93 -17.37 -8.24
N THR A 210 7.79 -16.38 -8.49
CA THR A 210 9.10 -16.55 -9.14
C THR A 210 10.28 -16.32 -8.20
N ARG A 211 10.05 -15.93 -6.93
CA ARG A 211 11.11 -15.56 -5.98
C ARG A 211 10.89 -16.23 -4.62
N TRP A 212 11.99 -16.59 -3.96
CA TRP A 212 12.04 -17.21 -2.63
C TRP A 212 13.13 -16.56 -1.76
N HIS A 213 13.03 -16.73 -0.45
CA HIS A 213 14.04 -16.24 0.49
C HIS A 213 15.41 -16.92 0.29
N LYS A 214 16.48 -16.17 0.51
CA LYS A 214 17.85 -16.68 0.37
C LYS A 214 18.19 -17.75 1.40
N ASN A 215 17.55 -17.74 2.57
CA ASN A 215 17.84 -18.64 3.68
C ASN A 215 17.28 -20.08 3.50
N HIS A 216 16.40 -20.31 2.51
CA HIS A 216 15.83 -21.65 2.24
C HIS A 216 16.80 -22.68 1.66
N VAL A 217 18.07 -22.34 1.39
CA VAL A 217 19.03 -23.24 0.70
C VAL A 217 19.75 -24.20 1.67
N GLY A 218 19.51 -24.13 2.98
CA GLY A 218 20.27 -24.87 4.00
C GLY A 218 19.77 -26.29 4.37
N LEU A 219 18.55 -26.70 3.96
CA LEU A 219 17.96 -27.96 4.44
C LEU A 219 17.75 -29.08 3.41
N ALA A 220 18.04 -28.85 2.14
CA ALA A 220 17.78 -29.84 1.08
C ALA A 220 18.96 -30.75 0.72
N VAL A 221 20.15 -30.61 1.33
CA VAL A 221 21.37 -31.40 0.99
C VAL A 221 21.70 -32.48 2.04
N GLY A 222 20.93 -32.60 3.12
CA GLY A 222 21.26 -33.47 4.27
C GLY A 222 20.58 -34.82 4.31
N SER A 223 19.77 -35.26 3.35
CA SER A 223 18.97 -36.50 3.48
C SER A 223 19.11 -37.51 2.33
N VAL A 224 20.25 -37.53 1.63
CA VAL A 224 20.57 -38.66 0.73
C VAL A 224 21.99 -39.15 1.03
N GLN A 225 22.15 -39.81 2.16
CA GLN A 225 23.23 -40.84 2.40
C GLN A 225 22.97 -41.49 3.75
N ARG A 226 22.14 -42.54 3.77
CA ARG A 226 22.38 -43.81 4.52
C ARG A 226 21.42 -44.89 4.02
#